data_22e1efcb526ea09bb41cdf115db56edc
#
_entry.id   22e1efcb526ea09bb41cdf115db56edc
#
_cell.length_a   1.000
_cell.length_b   1.000
_cell.length_c   1.000
_cell.angle_alpha   90.00
_cell.angle_beta   90.00
_cell.angle_gamma   90.00
#
_symmetry.space_group_name_H-M   'P 1'
#
loop_
_entity.id
_entity.type
_entity.pdbx_description
1 polymer ?
#
loop_
_entity_poly.entity_id
_entity_poly.type
_entity_poly.pdbx_seq_one_letter_code
_entity_poly.pdbx_strand_id
1 'polypeptide(L)'
;EASKRFNTVSSSAFGAWGFEPACLDFRPDIVFDVRDYWMLNFPEYSPLRPFFNWVLAPTIDSAPQRKEWMQTYSNADLVSGHTQWGVDVLNKAKYINTTEPVNDSVDVNVFYPESIDKKANKANHFIDPNDFLVGSVMRNQKRKLIPNLIKVIKQLSDKYPNIKLHLHTSYPDHAGWALPDILLEHNASDLVYLTYKCRSCGAMSVMKFKNGMAMCPHCNKPTATICNVSHGLDDSQLKTVFNLFDCYVQYAICEGFGIPVVEAAACGVPVITANHGAMAEIGENLNARITKVGTTFRELETNADRILPDDEDLYKHIEAEYLQQKDRSWISNLKAIQENRDNLVSHYTWDKTAETFERIFDNIELTGLQGKWDSPPLPLSDNTNIDVGTNNRETIGRIICDVIKSPYLLRTALVQGMIQNLDNGFVMDGGSIKNYDFGTAGKLLDQLYNSKKTWESIRLGKTALPNDFKEVITY
;
A
#
# COMPACT_ATOMS: atom_id res chain seq x y z
N GLU A 1 21.35 5.84 -6.91
CA GLU A 1 21.44 7.30 -7.21
C GLU A 1 20.25 7.81 -8.04
N ALA A 2 19.76 7.10 -9.04
CA ALA A 2 18.58 7.49 -9.84
C ALA A 2 17.33 7.65 -8.96
N SER A 3 17.09 6.77 -7.99
CA SER A 3 15.95 6.84 -7.10
C SER A 3 15.91 8.11 -6.22
N LYS A 4 17.07 8.62 -5.84
CA LYS A 4 17.19 9.89 -5.10
C LYS A 4 16.94 11.11 -5.98
N ARG A 5 17.29 11.02 -7.28
CA ARG A 5 17.18 12.13 -8.23
C ARG A 5 15.74 12.48 -8.60
N PHE A 6 14.84 11.47 -8.60
CA PHE A 6 13.44 11.64 -9.00
C PHE A 6 12.45 11.54 -7.84
N ASN A 7 12.91 11.25 -6.62
CA ASN A 7 12.06 11.06 -5.45
C ASN A 7 11.22 12.29 -5.07
N THR A 8 11.73 13.49 -5.33
CA THR A 8 11.00 14.74 -5.05
C THR A 8 9.83 14.97 -6.01
N VAL A 9 9.86 14.37 -7.19
CA VAL A 9 8.81 14.48 -8.21
C VAL A 9 7.79 13.33 -8.05
N SER A 10 8.16 12.26 -7.38
CA SER A 10 7.37 11.03 -7.26
C SER A 10 6.20 11.12 -6.29
N SER A 11 6.18 12.08 -5.37
CA SER A 11 5.13 12.19 -4.36
C SER A 11 3.79 12.66 -4.91
N SER A 12 3.77 13.34 -6.05
CA SER A 12 2.55 13.77 -6.72
C SER A 12 2.18 12.84 -7.86
N ALA A 13 0.89 12.54 -8.01
CA ALA A 13 0.33 11.69 -9.07
C ALA A 13 1.02 10.30 -9.20
N PHE A 14 1.45 9.72 -8.08
CA PHE A 14 2.07 8.39 -8.03
C PHE A 14 3.30 8.22 -8.94
N GLY A 15 4.05 9.30 -9.15
CA GLY A 15 5.25 9.32 -9.99
C GLY A 15 5.02 9.70 -11.45
N ALA A 16 3.77 10.00 -11.85
CA ALA A 16 3.46 10.37 -13.23
C ALA A 16 4.29 11.53 -13.75
N TRP A 17 4.53 12.55 -12.94
CA TRP A 17 5.32 13.73 -13.31
C TRP A 17 6.79 13.47 -13.59
N GLY A 18 7.36 12.48 -12.89
CA GLY A 18 8.78 12.13 -13.03
C GLY A 18 9.05 11.02 -14.03
N PHE A 19 8.03 10.34 -14.52
CA PHE A 19 8.18 9.13 -15.30
C PHE A 19 8.92 9.36 -16.63
N GLU A 20 8.40 10.22 -17.49
CA GLU A 20 9.00 10.48 -18.79
C GLU A 20 10.37 11.17 -18.72
N PRO A 21 10.57 12.19 -17.86
CA PRO A 21 11.91 12.71 -17.60
C PRO A 21 12.90 11.65 -17.13
N ALA A 22 12.48 10.73 -16.27
CA ALA A 22 13.31 9.63 -15.81
C ALA A 22 13.64 8.66 -16.96
N CYS A 23 12.68 8.30 -17.79
CA CYS A 23 12.90 7.46 -18.96
C CYS A 23 13.88 8.10 -19.96
N LEU A 24 13.77 9.40 -20.21
CA LEU A 24 14.67 10.12 -21.12
C LEU A 24 16.10 10.23 -20.59
N ASP A 25 16.26 10.38 -19.27
CA ASP A 25 17.59 10.46 -18.63
C ASP A 25 18.25 9.07 -18.53
N PHE A 26 17.46 8.06 -18.10
CA PHE A 26 17.96 6.71 -17.83
C PHE A 26 17.98 5.81 -19.07
N ARG A 27 17.05 6.02 -20.03
CA ARG A 27 16.87 5.20 -21.23
C ARG A 27 16.71 3.71 -20.92
N PRO A 28 15.68 3.32 -20.16
CA PRO A 28 15.53 1.95 -19.68
C PRO A 28 15.21 0.97 -20.81
N ASP A 29 15.77 -0.24 -20.72
CA ASP A 29 15.31 -1.37 -21.51
C ASP A 29 14.04 -1.97 -20.92
N ILE A 30 13.91 -1.93 -19.58
CA ILE A 30 12.80 -2.45 -18.81
C ILE A 30 12.30 -1.37 -17.85
N VAL A 31 10.99 -1.15 -17.87
CA VAL A 31 10.27 -0.42 -16.83
C VAL A 31 9.49 -1.42 -15.99
N PHE A 32 9.74 -1.42 -14.70
CA PHE A 32 9.07 -2.30 -13.77
C PHE A 32 8.14 -1.52 -12.83
N ASP A 33 6.87 -1.94 -12.74
CA ASP A 33 5.85 -1.32 -11.93
C ASP A 33 5.23 -2.30 -10.93
N VAL A 34 5.23 -1.93 -9.64
CA VAL A 34 4.45 -2.59 -8.58
C VAL A 34 3.37 -1.62 -8.14
N ARG A 35 2.16 -1.73 -8.67
CA ARG A 35 1.09 -0.74 -8.45
C ARG A 35 -0.31 -1.34 -8.62
N ASP A 36 -1.28 -0.69 -8.00
CA ASP A 36 -2.68 -0.93 -8.31
C ASP A 36 -3.05 -0.42 -9.72
N TYR A 37 -4.01 -1.06 -10.37
CA TYR A 37 -4.40 -0.78 -11.75
C TYR A 37 -4.69 0.70 -12.03
N TRP A 38 -5.25 1.42 -11.08
CA TRP A 38 -5.64 2.83 -11.22
C TRP A 38 -4.46 3.81 -11.22
N MET A 39 -3.27 3.33 -10.95
CA MET A 39 -2.02 4.11 -10.99
C MET A 39 -1.22 3.90 -12.28
N LEU A 40 -1.69 3.08 -13.23
CA LEU A 40 -0.89 2.58 -14.35
C LEU A 40 -1.07 3.35 -15.67
N ASN A 41 -1.96 4.34 -15.71
CA ASN A 41 -2.30 5.04 -16.95
C ASN A 41 -1.14 5.82 -17.58
N PHE A 42 -0.22 6.35 -16.78
CA PHE A 42 0.86 7.16 -17.31
C PHE A 42 1.96 6.33 -18.02
N PRO A 43 2.41 5.16 -17.57
CA PRO A 43 3.28 4.30 -18.37
C PRO A 43 2.57 3.75 -19.59
N GLU A 44 1.30 3.33 -19.46
CA GLU A 44 0.50 2.75 -20.53
C GLU A 44 0.33 3.71 -21.72
N TYR A 45 0.03 4.97 -21.46
CA TYR A 45 -0.26 5.97 -22.50
C TYR A 45 0.91 6.89 -22.82
N SER A 46 2.09 6.68 -22.24
CA SER A 46 3.27 7.46 -22.56
C SER A 46 3.68 7.27 -24.04
N PRO A 47 4.04 8.34 -24.77
CA PRO A 47 4.64 8.22 -26.08
C PRO A 47 5.98 7.48 -26.06
N LEU A 48 6.60 7.32 -24.88
CA LEU A 48 7.82 6.53 -24.70
C LEU A 48 7.54 5.03 -24.50
N ARG A 49 6.25 4.60 -24.40
CA ARG A 49 5.88 3.20 -24.23
C ARG A 49 6.54 2.24 -25.22
N PRO A 50 6.74 2.59 -26.52
CA PRO A 50 7.45 1.73 -27.46
C PRO A 50 8.97 1.64 -27.27
N PHE A 51 9.54 2.31 -26.26
CA PHE A 51 10.98 2.39 -26.04
C PHE A 51 11.48 1.45 -24.96
N PHE A 52 10.60 0.82 -24.23
CA PHE A 52 10.94 -0.09 -23.12
C PHE A 52 9.98 -1.28 -23.06
N ASN A 53 10.44 -2.36 -22.48
CA ASN A 53 9.58 -3.46 -22.07
C ASN A 53 8.95 -3.12 -20.72
N TRP A 54 7.63 -3.22 -20.63
CA TRP A 54 6.88 -2.93 -19.42
C TRP A 54 6.55 -4.21 -18.66
N VAL A 55 7.18 -4.41 -17.51
CA VAL A 55 6.93 -5.50 -16.58
C VAL A 55 6.06 -4.99 -15.44
N LEU A 56 4.96 -5.66 -15.18
CA LEU A 56 3.94 -5.22 -14.24
C LEU A 56 3.69 -6.29 -13.18
N ALA A 57 3.73 -5.91 -11.91
CA ALA A 57 3.28 -6.72 -10.79
C ALA A 57 2.11 -6.01 -10.07
N PRO A 58 0.87 -6.16 -10.56
CA PRO A 58 -0.28 -5.53 -9.96
C PRO A 58 -0.71 -6.27 -8.70
N THR A 59 -1.28 -5.54 -7.75
CA THR A 59 -1.91 -6.12 -6.56
C THR A 59 -3.21 -6.84 -6.95
N ILE A 60 -3.21 -8.15 -6.97
CA ILE A 60 -4.39 -8.98 -7.24
C ILE A 60 -4.99 -9.45 -5.91
N ASP A 61 -6.04 -8.78 -5.48
CA ASP A 61 -6.75 -9.08 -4.22
C ASP A 61 -8.19 -9.58 -4.44
N SER A 62 -8.57 -9.78 -5.69
CA SER A 62 -9.96 -10.04 -6.09
C SER A 62 -10.09 -10.94 -7.32
N ALA A 63 -11.18 -11.68 -7.36
CA ALA A 63 -11.57 -12.49 -8.52
C ALA A 63 -13.10 -12.46 -8.68
N PRO A 64 -13.62 -12.33 -9.94
CA PRO A 64 -12.86 -12.01 -11.15
C PRO A 64 -12.33 -10.57 -11.15
N GLN A 65 -11.30 -10.31 -11.93
CA GLN A 65 -10.84 -8.96 -12.21
C GLN A 65 -11.78 -8.24 -13.20
N ARG A 66 -11.90 -6.91 -13.12
CA ARG A 66 -12.66 -6.13 -14.10
C ARG A 66 -12.00 -6.18 -15.48
N LYS A 67 -12.82 -6.13 -16.54
CA LYS A 67 -12.34 -6.17 -17.91
C LYS A 67 -11.40 -5.01 -18.23
N GLU A 68 -11.69 -3.83 -17.72
CA GLU A 68 -10.89 -2.62 -17.91
C GLU A 68 -9.49 -2.79 -17.32
N TRP A 69 -9.39 -3.42 -16.15
CA TRP A 69 -8.11 -3.70 -15.51
C TRP A 69 -7.30 -4.72 -16.32
N MET A 70 -7.98 -5.80 -16.73
CA MET A 70 -7.37 -6.85 -17.55
C MET A 70 -6.88 -6.31 -18.88
N GLN A 71 -7.53 -5.30 -19.44
CA GLN A 71 -7.08 -4.64 -20.67
C GLN A 71 -5.78 -3.85 -20.43
N THR A 72 -5.69 -3.07 -19.35
CA THR A 72 -4.43 -2.39 -18.98
C THR A 72 -3.30 -3.40 -18.77
N TYR A 73 -3.58 -4.50 -18.06
CA TYR A 73 -2.58 -5.56 -17.85
C TYR A 73 -2.13 -6.21 -19.18
N SER A 74 -3.03 -6.34 -20.16
CA SER A 74 -2.68 -6.90 -21.48
C SER A 74 -1.78 -5.99 -22.33
N ASN A 75 -1.66 -4.71 -21.98
CA ASN A 75 -0.76 -3.76 -22.64
C ASN A 75 0.68 -3.80 -22.05
N ALA A 76 0.88 -4.49 -20.94
CA ALA A 76 2.22 -4.80 -20.45
C ALA A 76 2.85 -5.95 -21.25
N ASP A 77 4.18 -5.96 -21.36
CA ASP A 77 4.90 -7.03 -22.05
C ASP A 77 4.94 -8.30 -21.22
N LEU A 78 4.96 -8.15 -19.88
CA LEU A 78 4.92 -9.25 -18.95
C LEU A 78 4.21 -8.83 -17.65
N VAL A 79 3.38 -9.72 -17.11
CA VAL A 79 2.63 -9.48 -15.88
C VAL A 79 2.89 -10.59 -14.88
N SER A 80 3.23 -10.23 -13.64
CA SER A 80 3.32 -11.14 -12.52
C SER A 80 2.21 -10.86 -11.50
N GLY A 81 1.97 -11.80 -10.57
CA GLY A 81 1.20 -11.57 -9.36
C GLY A 81 2.09 -11.70 -8.14
N HIS A 82 1.64 -11.19 -7.00
CA HIS A 82 2.36 -11.36 -5.72
C HIS A 82 2.22 -12.78 -5.14
N THR A 83 1.31 -13.59 -5.67
CA THR A 83 1.03 -14.96 -5.25
C THR A 83 0.66 -15.82 -6.46
N GLN A 84 0.78 -17.14 -6.34
CA GLN A 84 0.35 -18.06 -7.39
C GLN A 84 -1.15 -17.91 -7.68
N TRP A 85 -1.95 -17.72 -6.62
CA TRP A 85 -3.38 -17.43 -6.78
C TRP A 85 -3.63 -16.17 -7.65
N GLY A 86 -2.85 -15.12 -7.44
CA GLY A 86 -2.92 -13.89 -8.26
C GLY A 86 -2.59 -14.16 -9.72
N VAL A 87 -1.54 -14.92 -9.99
CA VAL A 87 -1.16 -15.37 -11.34
C VAL A 87 -2.26 -16.22 -11.97
N ASP A 88 -2.87 -17.14 -11.22
CA ASP A 88 -3.96 -17.98 -11.70
C ASP A 88 -5.22 -17.18 -12.04
N VAL A 89 -5.48 -16.10 -11.30
CA VAL A 89 -6.57 -15.16 -11.64
C VAL A 89 -6.28 -14.45 -12.96
N LEU A 90 -5.06 -13.98 -13.18
CA LEU A 90 -4.63 -13.33 -14.42
C LEU A 90 -4.68 -14.30 -15.61
N ASN A 91 -4.26 -15.54 -15.43
CA ASN A 91 -4.23 -16.60 -16.46
C ASN A 91 -5.61 -16.97 -17.01
N LYS A 92 -6.70 -16.64 -16.29
CA LYS A 92 -8.06 -16.82 -16.82
C LYS A 92 -8.32 -15.97 -18.07
N ALA A 93 -7.56 -14.89 -18.22
CA ALA A 93 -7.54 -14.08 -19.43
C ALA A 93 -6.34 -14.49 -20.30
N LYS A 94 -6.59 -15.35 -21.28
CA LYS A 94 -5.54 -15.94 -22.17
C LYS A 94 -4.73 -14.93 -22.99
N TYR A 95 -5.12 -13.67 -23.00
CA TYR A 95 -4.46 -12.59 -23.75
C TYR A 95 -3.45 -11.79 -22.88
N ILE A 96 -3.31 -12.14 -21.59
CA ILE A 96 -2.29 -11.55 -20.73
C ILE A 96 -1.07 -12.47 -20.74
N ASN A 97 0.11 -11.90 -21.01
CA ASN A 97 1.37 -12.59 -20.92
C ASN A 97 1.82 -12.61 -19.45
N THR A 98 1.58 -13.72 -18.75
CA THR A 98 1.91 -13.87 -17.34
C THR A 98 3.19 -14.63 -17.12
N THR A 99 3.86 -14.36 -16.01
CA THR A 99 5.02 -15.10 -15.53
C THR A 99 4.74 -15.72 -14.15
N GLU A 100 5.75 -16.38 -13.58
CA GLU A 100 5.68 -16.88 -12.21
C GLU A 100 5.40 -15.78 -11.18
N PRO A 101 4.87 -16.12 -10.01
CA PRO A 101 4.61 -15.11 -8.98
C PRO A 101 5.91 -14.51 -8.45
N VAL A 102 5.89 -13.21 -8.18
CA VAL A 102 6.94 -12.50 -7.47
C VAL A 102 6.41 -12.10 -6.10
N ASN A 103 6.72 -12.89 -5.11
CA ASN A 103 6.18 -12.69 -3.78
C ASN A 103 6.74 -11.42 -3.13
N ASP A 104 5.88 -10.69 -2.42
CA ASP A 104 6.36 -9.78 -1.39
C ASP A 104 7.06 -10.58 -0.29
N SER A 105 7.93 -9.93 0.47
CA SER A 105 8.83 -10.64 1.37
C SER A 105 9.07 -9.86 2.67
N VAL A 106 9.80 -10.49 3.57
CA VAL A 106 10.23 -9.90 4.84
C VAL A 106 11.76 -9.91 4.94
N ASP A 107 12.30 -8.87 5.56
CA ASP A 107 13.72 -8.87 5.95
C ASP A 107 13.89 -9.65 7.28
N VAL A 108 14.36 -10.87 7.17
CA VAL A 108 14.58 -11.76 8.33
C VAL A 108 15.74 -11.33 9.22
N ASN A 109 16.55 -10.35 8.79
CA ASN A 109 17.58 -9.73 9.63
C ASN A 109 16.99 -8.60 10.49
N VAL A 110 15.85 -8.08 10.10
CA VAL A 110 15.10 -7.07 10.87
C VAL A 110 14.03 -7.73 11.71
N PHE A 111 13.20 -8.59 11.10
CA PHE A 111 12.10 -9.29 11.78
C PHE A 111 12.57 -10.69 12.23
N TYR A 112 12.78 -10.84 13.50
CA TYR A 112 13.22 -12.10 14.14
C TYR A 112 12.72 -12.17 15.58
N PRO A 113 12.65 -13.39 16.18
CA PRO A 113 12.28 -13.56 17.59
C PRO A 113 13.30 -12.88 18.50
N GLU A 114 12.83 -11.98 19.38
CA GLU A 114 13.68 -11.35 20.37
C GLU A 114 14.06 -12.37 21.48
N SER A 115 15.31 -12.30 21.96
CA SER A 115 15.81 -13.18 23.03
C SER A 115 15.32 -12.81 24.43
N ILE A 116 14.45 -11.82 24.55
CA ILE A 116 13.87 -11.40 25.82
C ILE A 116 12.70 -12.31 26.22
N ASP A 117 12.58 -12.59 27.51
CA ASP A 117 11.39 -13.28 28.02
C ASP A 117 10.10 -12.50 27.68
N LYS A 118 9.12 -13.20 27.11
CA LYS A 118 7.88 -12.57 26.60
C LYS A 118 7.11 -11.83 27.69
N LYS A 119 7.08 -12.33 28.93
CA LYS A 119 6.43 -11.65 30.07
C LYS A 119 7.15 -10.37 30.41
N ALA A 120 8.48 -10.41 30.47
CA ALA A 120 9.29 -9.22 30.71
C ALA A 120 9.12 -8.21 29.56
N ASN A 121 9.06 -8.67 28.30
CA ASN A 121 8.81 -7.80 27.17
C ASN A 121 7.44 -7.09 27.25
N LYS A 122 6.37 -7.83 27.58
CA LYS A 122 5.05 -7.25 27.82
C LYS A 122 5.07 -6.20 28.94
N ALA A 123 5.69 -6.51 30.07
CA ALA A 123 5.82 -5.56 31.18
C ALA A 123 6.56 -4.28 30.81
N ASN A 124 7.65 -4.39 30.04
CA ASN A 124 8.41 -3.25 29.53
C ASN A 124 7.58 -2.33 28.62
N HIS A 125 6.50 -2.86 28.06
CA HIS A 125 5.60 -2.12 27.15
C HIS A 125 4.23 -1.82 27.75
N PHE A 126 4.10 -1.91 29.11
CA PHE A 126 2.89 -1.54 29.86
C PHE A 126 1.70 -2.47 29.64
N ILE A 127 1.97 -3.73 29.30
CA ILE A 127 0.99 -4.81 29.16
C ILE A 127 1.10 -5.73 30.37
N ASP A 128 -0.03 -6.24 30.87
CA ASP A 128 0.02 -7.25 31.94
C ASP A 128 0.80 -8.49 31.44
N PRO A 129 1.86 -8.91 32.14
CA PRO A 129 2.66 -10.07 31.73
C PRO A 129 1.87 -11.38 31.58
N ASN A 130 0.70 -11.48 32.19
CA ASN A 130 -0.18 -12.65 32.15
C ASN A 130 -1.25 -12.58 31.08
N ASP A 131 -1.39 -11.43 30.40
CA ASP A 131 -2.30 -11.32 29.27
C ASP A 131 -1.83 -12.20 28.11
N PHE A 132 -2.76 -12.93 27.50
CA PHE A 132 -2.58 -13.57 26.20
C PHE A 132 -2.94 -12.57 25.13
N LEU A 133 -1.97 -12.14 24.37
CA LEU A 133 -2.11 -11.03 23.45
C LEU A 133 -2.31 -11.51 22.01
N VAL A 134 -3.53 -11.40 21.54
CA VAL A 134 -3.87 -11.57 20.10
C VAL A 134 -3.47 -10.30 19.38
N GLY A 135 -2.56 -10.41 18.43
CA GLY A 135 -2.06 -9.27 17.66
C GLY A 135 -2.69 -9.13 16.30
N SER A 136 -2.86 -7.90 15.83
CA SER A 136 -3.21 -7.60 14.45
C SER A 136 -2.55 -6.30 14.01
N VAL A 137 -1.85 -6.34 12.87
CA VAL A 137 -1.15 -5.19 12.26
C VAL A 137 -1.80 -4.91 10.93
N MET A 138 -2.54 -3.79 10.85
CA MET A 138 -3.27 -3.44 9.64
C MET A 138 -3.64 -1.96 9.65
N ARG A 139 -3.72 -1.34 8.47
CA ARG A 139 -4.37 -0.04 8.35
C ARG A 139 -5.86 -0.16 8.67
N ASN A 140 -6.42 0.82 9.36
CA ASN A 140 -7.86 0.88 9.65
C ASN A 140 -8.64 1.16 8.36
N GLN A 141 -9.10 0.11 7.71
CA GLN A 141 -9.86 0.16 6.46
C GLN A 141 -11.09 -0.73 6.54
N LYS A 142 -12.14 -0.40 5.78
CA LYS A 142 -13.40 -1.16 5.72
C LYS A 142 -13.18 -2.67 5.50
N ARG A 143 -12.26 -3.04 4.61
CA ARG A 143 -11.96 -4.45 4.28
C ARG A 143 -11.27 -5.22 5.40
N LYS A 144 -10.72 -4.53 6.39
CA LYS A 144 -10.12 -5.12 7.59
C LYS A 144 -11.22 -5.22 8.65
N LEU A 145 -11.67 -6.39 8.93
CA LEU A 145 -12.84 -6.69 9.75
C LEU A 145 -12.58 -6.46 11.25
N ILE A 146 -12.09 -5.27 11.61
CA ILE A 146 -11.78 -4.89 13.00
C ILE A 146 -12.99 -5.07 13.93
N PRO A 147 -14.24 -4.68 13.55
CA PRO A 147 -15.40 -4.90 14.42
C PRO A 147 -15.64 -6.36 14.75
N ASN A 148 -15.52 -7.24 13.76
CA ASN A 148 -15.69 -8.68 13.94
C ASN A 148 -14.59 -9.26 14.86
N LEU A 149 -13.33 -8.85 14.64
CA LEU A 149 -12.23 -9.27 15.49
C LEU A 149 -12.44 -8.84 16.94
N ILE A 150 -12.85 -7.59 17.19
CA ILE A 150 -13.17 -7.09 18.53
C ILE A 150 -14.30 -7.91 19.18
N LYS A 151 -15.35 -8.22 18.42
CA LYS A 151 -16.47 -9.06 18.88
C LYS A 151 -16.00 -10.46 19.28
N VAL A 152 -15.18 -11.11 18.48
CA VAL A 152 -14.61 -12.45 18.79
C VAL A 152 -13.74 -12.41 20.04
N ILE A 153 -12.88 -11.38 20.17
CA ILE A 153 -12.06 -11.19 21.36
C ILE A 153 -12.92 -10.95 22.62
N LYS A 154 -14.02 -10.19 22.49
CA LYS A 154 -14.95 -10.01 23.60
C LYS A 154 -15.55 -11.31 24.08
N GLN A 155 -16.03 -12.16 23.16
CA GLN A 155 -16.56 -13.49 23.48
C GLN A 155 -15.51 -14.38 24.15
N LEU A 156 -14.27 -14.37 23.66
CA LEU A 156 -13.16 -15.11 24.27
C LEU A 156 -12.82 -14.58 25.66
N SER A 157 -12.78 -13.26 25.86
CA SER A 157 -12.48 -12.62 27.13
C SER A 157 -13.54 -12.90 28.20
N ASP A 158 -14.79 -13.12 27.83
CA ASP A 158 -15.86 -13.49 28.76
C ASP A 158 -15.60 -14.87 29.39
N LYS A 159 -14.94 -15.76 28.65
CA LYS A 159 -14.52 -17.08 29.13
C LYS A 159 -13.11 -17.10 29.71
N TYR A 160 -12.20 -16.34 29.14
CA TYR A 160 -10.78 -16.25 29.47
C TYR A 160 -10.38 -14.78 29.65
N PRO A 161 -10.53 -14.20 30.85
CA PRO A 161 -10.40 -12.76 31.09
C PRO A 161 -9.02 -12.17 30.73
N ASN A 162 -7.99 -12.99 30.64
CA ASN A 162 -6.64 -12.58 30.26
C ASN A 162 -6.40 -12.57 28.74
N ILE A 163 -7.36 -12.96 27.90
CA ILE A 163 -7.23 -12.78 26.45
C ILE A 163 -7.52 -11.31 26.11
N LYS A 164 -6.56 -10.68 25.42
CA LYS A 164 -6.61 -9.27 25.00
C LYS A 164 -6.28 -9.15 23.53
N LEU A 165 -6.72 -8.07 22.90
CA LEU A 165 -6.37 -7.71 21.52
C LEU A 165 -5.36 -6.55 21.54
N HIS A 166 -4.32 -6.65 20.74
CA HIS A 166 -3.45 -5.52 20.42
C HIS A 166 -3.60 -5.17 18.93
N LEU A 167 -4.16 -4.02 18.65
CA LEU A 167 -4.28 -3.46 17.32
C LEU A 167 -3.15 -2.47 17.07
N HIS A 168 -2.22 -2.80 16.18
CA HIS A 168 -1.37 -1.82 15.54
C HIS A 168 -2.06 -1.33 14.28
N THR A 169 -2.72 -0.17 14.39
CA THR A 169 -3.59 0.36 13.32
C THR A 169 -3.58 1.88 13.31
N SER A 170 -3.98 2.48 12.19
CA SER A 170 -4.11 3.93 12.07
C SER A 170 -5.43 4.42 12.67
N TYR A 171 -5.34 5.47 13.51
CA TYR A 171 -6.52 6.18 14.01
C TYR A 171 -6.15 7.63 14.39
N PRO A 172 -6.95 8.66 14.00
CA PRO A 172 -8.11 8.54 13.11
C PRO A 172 -7.72 8.20 11.67
N ASP A 173 -8.60 7.50 10.97
CA ASP A 173 -8.48 7.23 9.53
C ASP A 173 -9.86 7.46 8.88
N HIS A 174 -9.94 8.37 7.90
CA HIS A 174 -11.20 8.76 7.26
C HIS A 174 -11.84 7.65 6.41
N ALA A 175 -11.06 6.64 6.03
CA ALA A 175 -11.53 5.46 5.30
C ALA A 175 -11.78 4.25 6.22
N GLY A 176 -11.68 4.45 7.53
CA GLY A 176 -11.66 3.40 8.53
C GLY A 176 -12.87 3.36 9.44
N TRP A 177 -12.84 2.37 10.30
CA TRP A 177 -13.85 2.16 11.34
C TRP A 177 -13.71 3.19 12.46
N ALA A 178 -14.86 3.64 13.02
CA ALA A 178 -14.90 4.47 14.21
C ALA A 178 -14.56 3.64 15.47
N LEU A 179 -13.28 3.43 15.72
CA LEU A 179 -12.82 2.56 16.82
C LEU A 179 -13.44 2.86 18.19
N PRO A 180 -13.59 4.14 18.64
CA PRO A 180 -14.22 4.43 19.91
C PRO A 180 -15.63 3.88 20.04
N ASP A 181 -16.44 4.04 18.97
CA ASP A 181 -17.83 3.61 18.96
C ASP A 181 -17.93 2.09 19.05
N ILE A 182 -17.10 1.38 18.27
CA ILE A 182 -17.04 -0.09 18.29
C ILE A 182 -16.57 -0.61 19.66
N LEU A 183 -15.57 0.03 20.26
CA LEU A 183 -15.09 -0.35 21.59
C LEU A 183 -16.18 -0.19 22.67
N LEU A 184 -16.98 0.87 22.56
CA LEU A 184 -18.11 1.12 23.47
C LEU A 184 -19.26 0.13 23.21
N GLU A 185 -19.63 -0.09 21.96
CA GLU A 185 -20.70 -1.02 21.58
C GLU A 185 -20.47 -2.43 22.09
N HIS A 186 -19.22 -2.90 22.02
CA HIS A 186 -18.85 -4.24 22.49
C HIS A 186 -18.37 -4.30 23.94
N ASN A 187 -18.39 -3.20 24.69
CA ASN A 187 -17.78 -3.12 26.03
C ASN A 187 -16.33 -3.64 26.04
N ALA A 188 -15.55 -3.27 25.03
CA ALA A 188 -14.21 -3.79 24.77
C ALA A 188 -13.07 -2.80 25.07
N SER A 189 -13.36 -1.65 25.66
CA SER A 189 -12.35 -0.61 25.92
C SER A 189 -11.18 -1.09 26.78
N ASP A 190 -11.43 -1.98 27.73
CA ASP A 190 -10.40 -2.59 28.58
C ASP A 190 -9.77 -3.86 28.01
N LEU A 191 -10.25 -4.32 26.85
CA LEU A 191 -9.76 -5.52 26.17
C LEU A 191 -8.78 -5.21 25.06
N VAL A 192 -8.80 -3.97 24.54
CA VAL A 192 -8.05 -3.62 23.33
C VAL A 192 -6.91 -2.65 23.69
N TYR A 193 -5.71 -3.09 23.37
CA TYR A 193 -4.51 -2.27 23.37
C TYR A 193 -4.26 -1.67 21.99
N LEU A 194 -3.68 -0.49 21.96
CA LEU A 194 -3.27 0.22 20.74
C LEU A 194 -1.82 0.66 20.85
N THR A 195 -1.16 0.78 19.71
CA THR A 195 0.21 1.27 19.65
C THR A 195 0.23 2.79 19.56
N TYR A 196 0.97 3.41 20.45
CA TYR A 196 1.21 4.85 20.48
C TYR A 196 2.68 5.15 20.21
N LYS A 197 2.93 6.26 19.54
CA LYS A 197 4.27 6.85 19.39
C LYS A 197 4.28 8.25 19.97
N CYS A 198 5.28 8.54 20.77
CA CYS A 198 5.43 9.86 21.39
C CYS A 198 6.07 10.84 20.40
N ARG A 199 5.45 11.99 20.17
CA ARG A 199 5.99 13.06 19.32
C ARG A 199 7.20 13.77 19.93
N SER A 200 7.38 13.71 21.25
CA SER A 200 8.48 14.38 21.94
C SER A 200 9.74 13.52 22.07
N CYS A 201 9.62 12.24 22.40
CA CYS A 201 10.78 11.37 22.63
C CYS A 201 10.90 10.22 21.61
N GLY A 202 9.95 10.06 20.68
CA GLY A 202 9.95 8.99 19.68
C GLY A 202 9.64 7.59 20.23
N ALA A 203 9.51 7.42 21.54
CA ALA A 203 9.31 6.12 22.16
C ALA A 203 7.92 5.55 21.81
N MET A 204 7.90 4.24 21.56
CA MET A 204 6.70 3.44 21.43
C MET A 204 6.14 3.05 22.79
N SER A 205 4.84 2.99 22.92
CA SER A 205 4.14 2.44 24.08
C SER A 205 2.85 1.75 23.67
N VAL A 206 2.40 0.79 24.44
CA VAL A 206 1.16 0.05 24.22
C VAL A 206 0.18 0.39 25.33
N MET A 207 -0.96 0.98 24.97
CA MET A 207 -1.93 1.48 25.94
C MET A 207 -3.35 1.21 25.48
N LYS A 208 -4.30 1.22 26.42
CA LYS A 208 -5.73 1.25 26.13
C LYS A 208 -6.09 2.51 25.34
N PHE A 209 -7.20 2.46 24.60
CA PHE A 209 -7.65 3.61 23.82
C PHE A 209 -7.76 4.88 24.69
N LYS A 210 -7.19 5.95 24.20
CA LYS A 210 -7.34 7.30 24.75
C LYS A 210 -7.74 8.24 23.62
N ASN A 211 -8.78 9.01 23.83
CA ASN A 211 -9.18 10.03 22.88
C ASN A 211 -8.17 11.19 22.91
N GLY A 212 -7.68 11.57 21.74
CA GLY A 212 -6.67 12.62 21.60
C GLY A 212 -5.25 12.19 22.00
N MET A 213 -4.44 13.12 22.47
CA MET A 213 -3.06 12.85 22.90
C MET A 213 -3.04 12.27 24.32
N ALA A 214 -2.30 11.19 24.49
CA ALA A 214 -2.09 10.53 25.79
C ALA A 214 -0.79 10.99 26.45
N MET A 215 -0.71 10.80 27.75
CA MET A 215 0.56 10.95 28.49
C MET A 215 1.53 9.86 28.04
N CYS A 216 2.70 10.25 27.61
CA CYS A 216 3.78 9.30 27.30
C CYS A 216 4.36 8.72 28.59
N PRO A 217 4.36 7.38 28.77
CA PRO A 217 4.88 6.78 29.99
C PRO A 217 6.42 6.87 30.12
N HIS A 218 7.13 7.21 29.02
CA HIS A 218 8.59 7.32 29.02
C HIS A 218 9.09 8.73 29.38
N CYS A 219 8.44 9.78 28.87
CA CYS A 219 8.90 11.17 29.09
C CYS A 219 7.91 12.04 29.87
N ASN A 220 6.78 11.50 30.29
CA ASN A 220 5.72 12.17 31.04
C ASN A 220 5.17 13.45 30.38
N LYS A 221 5.16 13.50 29.04
CA LYS A 221 4.55 14.59 28.26
C LYS A 221 3.26 14.13 27.60
N PRO A 222 2.22 14.98 27.46
CA PRO A 222 0.96 14.64 26.81
C PRO A 222 1.09 14.68 25.28
N THR A 223 2.02 13.88 24.72
CA THR A 223 2.40 13.94 23.29
C THR A 223 2.41 12.57 22.62
N ALA A 224 1.90 11.53 23.30
CA ALA A 224 1.74 10.22 22.68
C ALA A 224 0.45 10.18 21.86
N THR A 225 0.54 9.78 20.59
CA THR A 225 -0.59 9.63 19.67
C THR A 225 -0.64 8.21 19.15
N ILE A 226 -1.82 7.70 18.84
CA ILE A 226 -1.96 6.44 18.10
C ILE A 226 -1.20 6.58 16.77
N CYS A 227 -0.52 5.51 16.38
CA CYS A 227 0.22 5.47 15.12
C CYS A 227 -0.69 5.73 13.91
N ASN A 228 -0.15 6.37 12.90
CA ASN A 228 -0.83 6.60 11.62
C ASN A 228 0.19 6.68 10.50
N VAL A 229 -0.27 6.82 9.25
CA VAL A 229 0.59 6.83 8.06
C VAL A 229 1.70 7.90 8.10
N SER A 230 1.42 9.06 8.70
CA SER A 230 2.40 10.16 8.80
C SER A 230 3.26 10.12 10.07
N HIS A 231 2.89 9.30 11.05
CA HIS A 231 3.58 9.15 12.34
C HIS A 231 3.56 7.68 12.78
N GLY A 232 4.19 6.83 11.96
CA GLY A 232 4.31 5.39 12.15
C GLY A 232 5.55 4.99 12.94
N LEU A 233 5.67 3.70 13.18
CA LEU A 233 6.86 3.06 13.73
C LEU A 233 7.92 2.86 12.64
N ASP A 234 9.18 2.79 13.03
CA ASP A 234 10.21 2.18 12.22
C ASP A 234 10.18 0.65 12.35
N ASP A 235 10.91 -0.04 11.47
CA ASP A 235 10.88 -1.51 11.41
C ASP A 235 11.36 -2.16 12.71
N SER A 236 12.32 -1.56 13.41
CA SER A 236 12.79 -2.07 14.70
C SER A 236 11.71 -1.99 15.78
N GLN A 237 10.96 -0.89 15.82
CA GLN A 237 9.83 -0.73 16.72
C GLN A 237 8.67 -1.66 16.33
N LEU A 238 8.43 -1.84 15.03
CA LEU A 238 7.38 -2.74 14.52
C LEU A 238 7.72 -4.20 14.83
N LYS A 239 8.98 -4.61 14.68
CA LYS A 239 9.46 -5.92 15.14
C LYS A 239 9.11 -6.17 16.62
N THR A 240 9.36 -5.18 17.48
CA THR A 240 9.01 -5.29 18.89
C THR A 240 7.51 -5.48 19.09
N VAL A 241 6.65 -4.79 18.31
CA VAL A 241 5.21 -5.01 18.36
C VAL A 241 4.85 -6.46 18.05
N PHE A 242 5.42 -7.07 17.00
CA PHE A 242 5.17 -8.48 16.69
C PHE A 242 5.65 -9.40 17.81
N ASN A 243 6.80 -9.14 18.41
CA ASN A 243 7.35 -9.93 19.52
C ASN A 243 6.53 -9.88 20.81
N LEU A 244 5.60 -8.94 20.96
CA LEU A 244 4.64 -8.90 22.06
C LEU A 244 3.49 -9.89 21.89
N PHE A 245 3.16 -10.30 20.66
CA PHE A 245 2.00 -11.14 20.35
C PHE A 245 2.20 -12.60 20.77
N ASP A 246 1.15 -13.21 21.32
CA ASP A 246 1.08 -14.66 21.55
C ASP A 246 0.54 -15.40 20.31
N CYS A 247 -0.34 -14.76 19.55
CA CYS A 247 -0.69 -15.16 18.18
C CYS A 247 -1.02 -13.93 17.34
N TYR A 248 -0.85 -14.03 16.05
CA TYR A 248 -1.19 -13.00 15.06
C TYR A 248 -2.42 -13.40 14.27
N VAL A 249 -3.32 -12.46 14.04
CA VAL A 249 -4.55 -12.68 13.27
C VAL A 249 -4.63 -11.71 12.09
N GLN A 250 -4.67 -12.26 10.87
CA GLN A 250 -5.00 -11.53 9.66
C GLN A 250 -6.47 -11.78 9.30
N TYR A 251 -7.34 -10.84 9.68
CA TYR A 251 -8.79 -10.98 9.49
C TYR A 251 -9.31 -9.90 8.55
N ALA A 252 -9.52 -10.29 7.28
CA ALA A 252 -9.88 -9.35 6.23
C ALA A 252 -10.77 -10.03 5.17
N ILE A 253 -11.51 -9.23 4.40
CA ILE A 253 -12.32 -9.75 3.28
C ILE A 253 -11.47 -10.12 2.07
N CYS A 254 -10.27 -9.55 1.96
CA CYS A 254 -9.30 -9.80 0.89
C CYS A 254 -7.95 -9.19 1.22
N GLU A 255 -6.90 -9.73 0.62
CA GLU A 255 -5.52 -9.21 0.60
C GLU A 255 -4.86 -9.55 -0.73
N GLY A 256 -3.98 -8.67 -1.22
CA GLY A 256 -3.14 -8.96 -2.38
C GLY A 256 -1.92 -9.83 -2.04
N PHE A 257 -1.41 -9.71 -0.82
CA PHE A 257 -0.38 -10.55 -0.22
C PHE A 257 -0.61 -10.65 1.29
N GLY A 258 -0.31 -9.63 2.05
CA GLY A 258 -0.44 -9.62 3.50
C GLY A 258 0.93 -9.64 4.19
N ILE A 259 1.80 -8.69 3.88
CA ILE A 259 3.15 -8.57 4.45
C ILE A 259 3.18 -8.79 5.98
N PRO A 260 2.25 -8.24 6.79
CA PRO A 260 2.26 -8.46 8.23
C PRO A 260 2.15 -9.93 8.68
N VAL A 261 1.62 -10.81 7.83
CA VAL A 261 1.56 -12.26 8.09
C VAL A 261 2.96 -12.85 8.11
N VAL A 262 3.78 -12.52 7.10
CA VAL A 262 5.16 -13.02 7.00
C VAL A 262 6.08 -12.34 8.02
N GLU A 263 5.83 -11.08 8.37
CA GLU A 263 6.54 -10.38 9.44
C GLU A 263 6.29 -11.04 10.82
N ALA A 264 5.03 -11.39 11.10
CA ALA A 264 4.65 -12.11 12.33
C ALA A 264 5.32 -13.49 12.39
N ALA A 265 5.27 -14.25 11.29
CA ALA A 265 5.93 -15.56 11.21
C ALA A 265 7.46 -15.46 11.35
N ALA A 266 8.09 -14.42 10.77
CA ALA A 266 9.51 -14.14 10.93
C ALA A 266 9.89 -13.87 12.38
N CYS A 267 9.01 -13.21 13.14
CA CYS A 267 9.17 -13.00 14.58
C CYS A 267 8.82 -14.25 15.43
N GLY A 268 8.51 -15.39 14.81
CA GLY A 268 8.18 -16.63 15.51
C GLY A 268 6.81 -16.59 16.19
N VAL A 269 5.88 -15.82 15.65
CA VAL A 269 4.51 -15.71 16.19
C VAL A 269 3.59 -16.65 15.43
N PRO A 270 2.78 -17.51 16.11
CA PRO A 270 1.76 -18.31 15.46
C PRO A 270 0.77 -17.44 14.67
N VAL A 271 0.43 -17.84 13.46
CA VAL A 271 -0.40 -17.05 12.54
C VAL A 271 -1.76 -17.70 12.33
N ILE A 272 -2.80 -16.88 12.28
CA ILE A 272 -4.17 -17.23 11.88
C ILE A 272 -4.56 -16.34 10.69
N THR A 273 -4.97 -16.95 9.57
CA THR A 273 -5.40 -16.25 8.36
C THR A 273 -6.82 -16.63 7.97
N ALA A 274 -7.31 -16.14 6.82
CA ALA A 274 -8.61 -16.51 6.27
C ALA A 274 -8.45 -17.32 4.97
N ASN A 275 -9.36 -18.25 4.72
CA ASN A 275 -9.35 -19.16 3.54
C ASN A 275 -9.82 -18.42 2.27
N HIS A 276 -9.02 -17.44 1.81
CA HIS A 276 -9.33 -16.72 0.57
C HIS A 276 -8.07 -16.13 -0.06
N GLY A 277 -7.90 -16.39 -1.36
CA GLY A 277 -6.87 -15.73 -2.17
C GLY A 277 -5.46 -15.87 -1.60
N ALA A 278 -4.73 -14.77 -1.59
CA ALA A 278 -3.37 -14.71 -1.06
C ALA A 278 -3.28 -15.14 0.42
N MET A 279 -4.30 -14.82 1.24
CA MET A 279 -4.30 -15.20 2.66
C MET A 279 -4.30 -16.72 2.87
N ALA A 280 -5.03 -17.46 2.03
CA ALA A 280 -5.04 -18.93 2.06
C ALA A 280 -3.69 -19.50 1.64
N GLU A 281 -3.16 -19.06 0.50
CA GLU A 281 -1.87 -19.53 -0.04
C GLU A 281 -0.72 -19.30 0.94
N ILE A 282 -0.60 -18.09 1.48
CA ILE A 282 0.45 -17.77 2.46
C ILE A 282 0.24 -18.56 3.75
N GLY A 283 -1.01 -18.70 4.19
CA GLY A 283 -1.35 -19.50 5.36
C GLY A 283 -0.96 -20.98 5.22
N GLU A 284 -1.21 -21.58 4.06
CA GLU A 284 -0.81 -22.95 3.74
C GLU A 284 0.71 -23.11 3.74
N ASN A 285 1.42 -22.21 3.07
CA ASN A 285 2.89 -22.23 3.00
C ASN A 285 3.56 -22.05 4.37
N LEU A 286 2.90 -21.37 5.31
CA LEU A 286 3.40 -21.14 6.66
C LEU A 286 2.84 -22.13 7.70
N ASN A 287 2.08 -23.16 7.31
CA ASN A 287 1.38 -24.05 8.23
C ASN A 287 0.53 -23.29 9.26
N ALA A 288 -0.06 -22.16 8.85
CA ALA A 288 -0.89 -21.34 9.70
C ALA A 288 -2.27 -21.98 9.94
N ARG A 289 -2.98 -21.52 10.97
CA ARG A 289 -4.42 -21.83 11.07
C ARG A 289 -5.18 -20.99 10.07
N ILE A 290 -6.08 -21.63 9.33
CA ILE A 290 -6.84 -20.96 8.26
C ILE A 290 -8.32 -20.98 8.62
N THR A 291 -8.86 -19.81 8.93
CA THR A 291 -10.27 -19.60 9.25
C THR A 291 -11.14 -19.85 8.02
N LYS A 292 -12.18 -20.64 8.17
CA LYS A 292 -13.12 -20.96 7.10
C LYS A 292 -13.84 -19.73 6.58
N VAL A 293 -14.35 -19.84 5.36
CA VAL A 293 -15.26 -18.85 4.79
C VAL A 293 -16.65 -19.04 5.42
N GLY A 294 -17.16 -18.00 6.07
CA GLY A 294 -18.54 -17.99 6.60
C GLY A 294 -19.55 -17.70 5.50
N THR A 295 -19.31 -16.67 4.69
CA THR A 295 -20.14 -16.36 3.52
C THR A 295 -19.35 -15.62 2.46
N THR A 296 -19.90 -15.58 1.27
CA THR A 296 -19.36 -14.81 0.14
C THR A 296 -20.35 -13.74 -0.29
N PHE A 297 -19.85 -12.63 -0.82
CA PHE A 297 -20.67 -11.58 -1.41
C PHE A 297 -19.98 -10.95 -2.62
N ARG A 298 -20.80 -10.40 -3.52
CA ARG A 298 -20.28 -9.62 -4.65
C ARG A 298 -20.11 -8.16 -4.20
N GLU A 299 -18.87 -7.68 -4.23
CA GLU A 299 -18.56 -6.29 -3.91
C GLU A 299 -18.90 -5.38 -5.11
N LEU A 300 -19.58 -4.26 -4.85
CA LEU A 300 -20.01 -3.35 -5.90
C LEU A 300 -18.83 -2.62 -6.56
N GLU A 301 -17.88 -2.16 -5.76
CA GLU A 301 -16.77 -1.31 -6.20
C GLU A 301 -15.83 -2.03 -7.16
N THR A 302 -15.52 -3.29 -6.89
CA THR A 302 -14.59 -4.10 -7.70
C THR A 302 -15.31 -5.08 -8.61
N ASN A 303 -16.60 -5.30 -8.42
CA ASN A 303 -17.38 -6.35 -9.06
C ASN A 303 -16.74 -7.74 -8.91
N ALA A 304 -16.13 -8.00 -7.78
CA ALA A 304 -15.44 -9.24 -7.44
C ALA A 304 -16.12 -9.96 -6.30
N ASP A 305 -15.86 -11.27 -6.18
CA ASP A 305 -16.30 -12.06 -5.04
C ASP A 305 -15.36 -11.80 -3.85
N ARG A 306 -15.96 -11.49 -2.72
CA ARG A 306 -15.32 -11.25 -1.44
C ARG A 306 -15.87 -12.21 -0.40
N ILE A 307 -15.14 -12.37 0.70
CA ILE A 307 -15.57 -13.23 1.79
C ILE A 307 -15.83 -12.45 3.07
N LEU A 308 -16.70 -13.00 3.91
CA LEU A 308 -16.69 -12.78 5.34
C LEU A 308 -16.21 -14.09 5.98
N PRO A 309 -15.03 -14.13 6.61
CA PRO A 309 -14.56 -15.30 7.32
C PRO A 309 -15.51 -15.67 8.48
N ASP A 310 -15.48 -16.92 8.92
CA ASP A 310 -16.34 -17.42 9.98
C ASP A 310 -15.82 -17.00 11.37
N ASP A 311 -16.57 -16.13 12.06
CA ASP A 311 -16.24 -15.64 13.40
C ASP A 311 -16.12 -16.78 14.44
N GLU A 312 -16.94 -17.85 14.32
CA GLU A 312 -16.90 -19.00 15.25
C GLU A 312 -15.65 -19.86 15.02
N ASP A 313 -15.24 -20.00 13.78
CA ASP A 313 -14.02 -20.74 13.45
C ASP A 313 -12.79 -19.97 13.90
N LEU A 314 -12.78 -18.63 13.71
CA LEU A 314 -11.74 -17.75 14.29
C LEU A 314 -11.67 -17.89 15.81
N TYR A 315 -12.82 -17.86 16.49
CA TYR A 315 -12.89 -18.08 17.94
C TYR A 315 -12.17 -19.38 18.35
N LYS A 316 -12.48 -20.50 17.66
CA LYS A 316 -11.88 -21.82 17.94
C LYS A 316 -10.37 -21.83 17.69
N HIS A 317 -9.91 -21.15 16.65
CA HIS A 317 -8.48 -21.07 16.38
C HIS A 317 -7.71 -20.28 17.42
N ILE A 318 -8.22 -19.12 17.87
CA ILE A 318 -7.59 -18.34 18.94
C ILE A 318 -7.65 -19.09 20.28
N GLU A 319 -8.78 -19.73 20.59
CA GLU A 319 -8.91 -20.57 21.79
C GLU A 319 -7.90 -21.71 21.80
N ALA A 320 -7.72 -22.38 20.67
CA ALA A 320 -6.74 -23.47 20.54
C ALA A 320 -5.30 -22.98 20.80
N GLU A 321 -4.91 -21.82 20.28
CA GLU A 321 -3.60 -21.22 20.57
C GLU A 321 -3.44 -20.88 22.04
N TYR A 322 -4.47 -20.30 22.67
CA TYR A 322 -4.49 -19.97 24.07
C TYR A 322 -4.31 -21.22 24.96
N LEU A 323 -5.07 -22.29 24.67
CA LEU A 323 -5.01 -23.53 25.46
C LEU A 323 -3.67 -24.25 25.30
N GLN A 324 -3.10 -24.29 24.09
CA GLN A 324 -1.78 -24.86 23.86
C GLN A 324 -0.70 -24.17 24.69
N GLN A 325 -0.71 -22.86 24.75
CA GLN A 325 0.28 -22.11 25.55
C GLN A 325 0.06 -22.28 27.06
N LYS A 326 -1.19 -22.39 27.51
CA LYS A 326 -1.53 -22.61 28.91
C LYS A 326 -1.07 -23.97 29.43
N ASP A 327 -1.22 -25.02 28.63
CA ASP A 327 -0.90 -26.40 29.03
C ASP A 327 0.59 -26.75 28.94
N ARG A 328 1.47 -25.74 28.69
CA ARG A 328 2.92 -25.91 28.51
C ARG A 328 3.30 -26.87 27.37
N SER A 329 2.39 -27.21 26.48
CA SER A 329 2.70 -27.89 25.23
C SER A 329 3.43 -26.96 24.23
N TRP A 330 3.85 -25.78 24.71
CA TRP A 330 4.59 -24.79 23.94
C TRP A 330 5.92 -25.33 23.36
N ILE A 331 6.50 -26.41 23.90
CA ILE A 331 7.68 -27.07 23.32
C ILE A 331 7.33 -27.66 21.95
N SER A 332 6.14 -28.28 21.82
CA SER A 332 5.66 -28.70 20.49
C SER A 332 5.30 -27.51 19.62
N ASN A 333 4.84 -26.43 20.23
CA ASN A 333 4.56 -25.16 19.53
C ASN A 333 5.86 -24.48 19.04
N LEU A 334 6.97 -24.53 19.82
CA LEU A 334 8.27 -24.03 19.37
C LEU A 334 8.76 -24.76 18.12
N LYS A 335 8.51 -26.06 18.01
CA LYS A 335 8.86 -26.82 16.80
C LYS A 335 8.05 -26.34 15.61
N ALA A 336 6.74 -26.17 15.77
CA ALA A 336 5.88 -25.64 14.70
C ALA A 336 6.27 -24.21 14.30
N ILE A 337 6.61 -23.37 15.29
CA ILE A 337 7.10 -22.00 15.03
C ILE A 337 8.41 -22.03 14.25
N GLN A 338 9.31 -22.92 14.57
CA GLN A 338 10.58 -23.07 13.85
C GLN A 338 10.34 -23.58 12.44
N GLU A 339 9.46 -24.58 12.25
CA GLU A 339 9.05 -25.10 10.94
C GLU A 339 8.41 -23.98 10.09
N ASN A 340 7.55 -23.15 10.67
CA ASN A 340 6.97 -22.00 9.99
C ASN A 340 8.02 -21.00 9.56
N ARG A 341 9.00 -20.72 10.41
CA ARG A 341 10.11 -19.82 10.09
C ARG A 341 11.01 -20.40 8.99
N ASP A 342 11.30 -21.68 9.03
CA ASP A 342 12.10 -22.36 7.99
C ASP A 342 11.37 -22.32 6.64
N ASN A 343 10.05 -22.56 6.64
CA ASN A 343 9.21 -22.41 5.45
C ASN A 343 9.18 -20.96 4.95
N LEU A 344 9.07 -19.98 5.84
CA LEU A 344 9.13 -18.56 5.49
C LEU A 344 10.45 -18.22 4.80
N VAL A 345 11.59 -18.64 5.37
CA VAL A 345 12.93 -18.37 4.79
C VAL A 345 13.06 -19.00 3.41
N SER A 346 12.40 -20.13 3.16
CA SER A 346 12.45 -20.79 1.86
C SER A 346 11.63 -20.11 0.77
N HIS A 347 10.61 -19.31 1.12
CA HIS A 347 9.65 -18.73 0.16
C HIS A 347 9.61 -17.20 0.16
N TYR A 348 9.70 -16.55 1.34
CA TYR A 348 9.32 -15.15 1.54
C TYR A 348 10.46 -14.28 2.06
N THR A 349 11.65 -14.36 1.44
CA THR A 349 12.77 -13.46 1.72
C THR A 349 13.05 -12.55 0.52
N TRP A 350 13.54 -11.34 0.78
CA TRP A 350 13.92 -10.41 -0.28
C TRP A 350 14.98 -10.97 -1.23
N ASP A 351 15.83 -11.86 -0.76
CA ASP A 351 16.80 -12.56 -1.64
C ASP A 351 16.06 -13.44 -2.66
N LYS A 352 15.03 -14.18 -2.23
CA LYS A 352 14.21 -14.98 -3.13
C LYS A 352 13.42 -14.14 -4.13
N THR A 353 12.89 -13.02 -3.66
CA THR A 353 12.19 -12.05 -4.52
C THR A 353 13.15 -11.50 -5.58
N ALA A 354 14.37 -11.09 -5.18
CA ALA A 354 15.39 -10.58 -6.08
C ALA A 354 15.83 -11.64 -7.11
N GLU A 355 16.13 -12.88 -6.67
CA GLU A 355 16.45 -14.00 -7.56
C GLU A 355 15.37 -14.25 -8.63
N THR A 356 14.10 -14.11 -8.23
CA THR A 356 12.97 -14.28 -9.16
C THR A 356 12.92 -13.14 -10.16
N PHE A 357 13.09 -11.89 -9.71
CA PHE A 357 13.15 -10.74 -10.63
C PHE A 357 14.33 -10.82 -11.59
N GLU A 358 15.52 -11.15 -11.12
CA GLU A 358 16.69 -11.33 -11.97
C GLU A 358 16.40 -12.36 -13.07
N ARG A 359 15.83 -13.51 -12.69
CA ARG A 359 15.46 -14.56 -13.66
C ARG A 359 14.42 -14.07 -14.66
N ILE A 360 13.41 -13.32 -14.24
CA ILE A 360 12.39 -12.75 -15.11
C ILE A 360 13.02 -11.76 -16.08
N PHE A 361 13.86 -10.84 -15.60
CA PHE A 361 14.49 -9.81 -16.43
C PHE A 361 15.50 -10.38 -17.41
N ASP A 362 16.28 -11.38 -17.00
CA ASP A 362 17.26 -12.07 -17.88
C ASP A 362 16.59 -12.84 -19.02
N ASN A 363 15.33 -13.27 -18.83
CA ASN A 363 14.59 -14.02 -19.84
C ASN A 363 13.67 -13.14 -20.71
N ILE A 364 13.59 -11.84 -20.46
CA ILE A 364 12.82 -10.94 -21.32
C ILE A 364 13.55 -10.76 -22.65
N GLU A 365 12.84 -11.07 -23.75
CA GLU A 365 13.33 -10.75 -25.09
C GLU A 365 13.28 -9.23 -25.29
N LEU A 366 14.43 -8.59 -25.28
CA LEU A 366 14.53 -7.15 -25.54
C LEU A 366 14.23 -6.90 -27.02
N THR A 367 13.18 -6.14 -27.27
CA THR A 367 12.63 -5.90 -28.61
C THR A 367 13.47 -4.92 -29.46
N GLY A 368 14.81 -4.93 -29.35
CA GLY A 368 15.73 -4.12 -30.17
C GLY A 368 15.52 -2.60 -30.02
N LEU A 369 15.01 -2.17 -28.87
CA LEU A 369 14.56 -0.81 -28.61
C LEU A 369 15.71 0.17 -28.33
N GLN A 370 16.90 -0.32 -27.98
CA GLN A 370 18.05 0.53 -27.62
C GLN A 370 18.39 1.56 -28.70
N GLY A 371 18.34 1.17 -29.97
CA GLY A 371 18.56 2.10 -31.08
C GLY A 371 17.47 3.17 -31.25
N LYS A 372 16.30 3.01 -30.61
CA LYS A 372 15.23 4.01 -30.67
C LYS A 372 15.48 5.18 -29.72
N TRP A 373 16.22 4.98 -28.62
CA TRP A 373 16.55 6.05 -27.69
C TRP A 373 17.46 7.12 -28.26
N ASP A 374 18.11 6.88 -29.41
CA ASP A 374 18.92 7.88 -30.11
C ASP A 374 18.04 8.97 -30.77
N SER A 375 16.75 8.65 -31.01
CA SER A 375 15.77 9.58 -31.58
C SER A 375 14.44 9.48 -30.83
N PRO A 376 14.39 9.93 -29.56
CA PRO A 376 13.14 9.94 -28.82
C PRO A 376 12.12 10.86 -29.49
N PRO A 377 10.82 10.65 -29.31
CA PRO A 377 9.81 11.53 -29.85
C PRO A 377 10.05 12.95 -29.32
N LEU A 378 10.09 13.91 -30.25
CA LEU A 378 10.27 15.30 -29.88
C LEU A 378 9.10 15.76 -29.00
N PRO A 379 9.41 16.58 -27.96
CA PRO A 379 8.37 17.25 -27.21
C PRO A 379 7.48 18.04 -28.15
N LEU A 380 6.18 18.02 -27.93
CA LEU A 380 5.21 18.75 -28.74
C LEU A 380 5.38 20.29 -28.64
N SER A 381 6.43 20.79 -27.98
CA SER A 381 6.51 22.18 -27.54
C SER A 381 6.97 23.19 -28.59
N ASP A 382 7.70 22.84 -29.65
CA ASP A 382 8.60 23.87 -30.14
C ASP A 382 8.23 24.59 -31.41
N ASN A 383 7.30 24.21 -32.26
CA ASN A 383 7.18 24.93 -33.55
C ASN A 383 5.81 25.00 -34.19
N THR A 384 4.75 24.89 -33.47
CA THR A 384 3.45 25.17 -34.09
C THR A 384 2.99 26.55 -33.71
N ASN A 385 2.79 27.42 -34.71
CA ASN A 385 1.96 28.62 -34.58
C ASN A 385 0.58 28.20 -34.09
N ILE A 386 0.41 28.28 -32.75
CA ILE A 386 -0.85 27.93 -32.12
C ILE A 386 -1.76 29.12 -32.35
N ASP A 387 -2.83 28.90 -33.13
CA ASP A 387 -3.85 29.91 -33.30
C ASP A 387 -4.54 30.22 -31.98
N VAL A 388 -4.43 31.45 -31.54
CA VAL A 388 -4.82 31.96 -30.23
C VAL A 388 -6.32 32.17 -30.09
N GLY A 389 -7.04 32.13 -31.21
CA GLY A 389 -8.46 32.52 -31.26
C GLY A 389 -9.43 31.50 -30.73
N THR A 390 -9.01 30.28 -30.52
CA THR A 390 -9.83 29.19 -30.03
C THR A 390 -9.34 28.75 -28.66
N ASN A 391 -10.26 28.48 -27.75
CA ASN A 391 -10.00 27.76 -26.51
C ASN A 391 -9.47 26.35 -26.85
N ASN A 392 -8.22 26.29 -27.27
CA ASN A 392 -7.68 25.07 -27.80
C ASN A 392 -7.20 24.21 -26.64
N ARG A 393 -7.87 23.09 -26.40
CA ARG A 393 -7.50 22.07 -25.42
C ARG A 393 -6.02 21.69 -25.51
N GLU A 394 -5.51 21.62 -26.73
CA GLU A 394 -4.10 21.33 -26.98
C GLU A 394 -3.18 22.41 -26.44
N THR A 395 -3.55 23.68 -26.56
CA THR A 395 -2.79 24.82 -26.02
C THR A 395 -2.73 24.75 -24.50
N ILE A 396 -3.86 24.53 -23.85
CA ILE A 396 -3.96 24.37 -22.40
C ILE A 396 -3.10 23.19 -21.95
N GLY A 397 -3.21 22.05 -22.65
CA GLY A 397 -2.41 20.87 -22.37
C GLY A 397 -0.91 21.11 -22.49
N ARG A 398 -0.46 21.84 -23.52
CA ARG A 398 0.96 22.19 -23.69
C ARG A 398 1.47 23.05 -22.56
N ILE A 399 0.70 24.04 -22.10
CA ILE A 399 1.12 24.88 -21.01
C ILE A 399 1.15 24.09 -19.69
N ILE A 400 0.17 23.20 -19.46
CA ILE A 400 0.25 22.28 -18.34
C ILE A 400 1.55 21.47 -18.41
N CYS A 401 1.86 20.90 -19.57
CA CYS A 401 3.09 20.13 -19.78
C CYS A 401 4.36 20.97 -19.60
N ASP A 402 4.35 22.21 -20.07
CA ASP A 402 5.49 23.15 -19.91
C ASP A 402 5.71 23.52 -18.43
N VAL A 403 4.61 23.77 -17.70
CA VAL A 403 4.65 24.04 -16.25
C VAL A 403 5.26 22.87 -15.48
N ILE A 404 4.83 21.67 -15.81
CA ILE A 404 5.30 20.44 -15.14
C ILE A 404 6.60 19.88 -15.76
N LYS A 405 7.16 20.54 -16.75
CA LYS A 405 8.35 20.09 -17.51
C LYS A 405 8.27 18.66 -18.02
N SER A 406 7.07 18.22 -18.40
CA SER A 406 6.83 16.88 -18.93
C SER A 406 5.96 16.97 -20.18
N PRO A 407 6.55 17.31 -21.35
CA PRO A 407 5.83 17.51 -22.60
C PRO A 407 5.14 16.22 -23.11
N TYR A 408 5.57 15.07 -22.60
CA TYR A 408 5.03 13.76 -23.01
C TYR A 408 3.71 13.41 -22.33
N LEU A 409 3.35 14.09 -21.24
CA LEU A 409 2.11 13.82 -20.50
C LEU A 409 0.85 14.37 -21.21
N LEU A 410 0.99 15.14 -22.28
CA LEU A 410 -0.12 15.79 -22.98
C LEU A 410 -1.28 14.84 -23.34
N ARG A 411 -0.95 13.60 -23.66
CA ARG A 411 -1.93 12.58 -24.06
C ARG A 411 -2.43 11.71 -22.92
N THR A 412 -1.92 11.89 -21.72
CA THR A 412 -2.33 11.09 -20.57
C THR A 412 -3.74 11.43 -20.14
N ALA A 413 -4.45 10.44 -19.57
CA ALA A 413 -5.78 10.65 -18.98
C ALA A 413 -5.77 11.74 -17.92
N LEU A 414 -4.65 11.88 -17.19
CA LEU A 414 -4.44 12.90 -16.18
C LEU A 414 -4.53 14.32 -16.77
N VAL A 415 -3.69 14.62 -17.75
CA VAL A 415 -3.65 15.96 -18.39
C VAL A 415 -4.94 16.23 -19.15
N GLN A 416 -5.50 15.22 -19.82
CA GLN A 416 -6.79 15.35 -20.50
C GLN A 416 -7.93 15.63 -19.52
N GLY A 417 -7.93 15.00 -18.33
CA GLY A 417 -8.87 15.30 -17.27
C GLY A 417 -8.74 16.73 -16.72
N MET A 418 -7.50 17.22 -16.54
CA MET A 418 -7.25 18.61 -16.15
C MET A 418 -7.76 19.60 -17.20
N ILE A 419 -7.48 19.36 -18.47
CA ILE A 419 -7.98 20.18 -19.59
C ILE A 419 -9.51 20.19 -19.59
N GLN A 420 -10.15 19.04 -19.43
CA GLN A 420 -11.61 18.93 -19.41
C GLN A 420 -12.22 19.72 -18.26
N ASN A 421 -11.59 19.70 -17.09
CA ASN A 421 -12.06 20.49 -15.95
C ASN A 421 -11.92 21.99 -16.19
N LEU A 422 -10.83 22.44 -16.78
CA LEU A 422 -10.63 23.83 -17.17
C LEU A 422 -11.64 24.28 -18.23
N ASP A 423 -11.88 23.46 -19.27
CA ASP A 423 -12.89 23.73 -20.31
C ASP A 423 -14.30 23.87 -19.75
N ASN A 424 -14.64 23.10 -18.73
CA ASN A 424 -15.95 23.12 -18.07
C ASN A 424 -16.09 24.28 -17.05
N GLY A 425 -15.06 25.11 -16.89
CA GLY A 425 -15.05 26.22 -15.91
C GLY A 425 -15.05 25.78 -14.46
N PHE A 426 -14.69 24.52 -14.19
CA PHE A 426 -14.52 24.06 -12.82
C PHE A 426 -13.25 24.65 -12.23
N VAL A 427 -13.41 25.35 -11.12
CA VAL A 427 -12.29 25.85 -10.32
C VAL A 427 -11.50 24.65 -9.81
N MET A 428 -10.20 24.68 -10.06
CA MET A 428 -9.30 23.56 -9.67
C MET A 428 -9.00 23.54 -8.15
N ASP A 429 -9.86 24.08 -7.32
CA ASP A 429 -9.80 23.97 -5.86
C ASP A 429 -10.42 22.68 -5.33
N GLY A 430 -11.05 21.93 -6.24
CA GLY A 430 -11.94 20.84 -5.90
C GLY A 430 -11.25 19.56 -5.46
N GLY A 431 -12.05 18.69 -4.86
CA GLY A 431 -11.62 17.45 -4.23
C GLY A 431 -10.85 16.47 -5.10
N SER A 432 -11.06 16.43 -6.43
CA SER A 432 -10.37 15.49 -7.30
C SER A 432 -8.89 15.82 -7.54
N ILE A 433 -8.53 17.11 -7.54
CA ILE A 433 -7.14 17.53 -7.71
C ILE A 433 -6.39 17.53 -6.38
N LYS A 434 -7.06 17.85 -5.28
CA LYS A 434 -6.49 17.69 -3.93
C LYS A 434 -6.05 16.27 -3.63
N ASN A 435 -6.74 15.28 -4.16
CA ASN A 435 -6.37 13.86 -4.02
C ASN A 435 -5.05 13.49 -4.71
N TYR A 436 -4.58 14.33 -5.62
CA TYR A 436 -3.32 14.15 -6.35
C TYR A 436 -2.19 15.08 -5.86
N ASP A 437 -2.41 15.78 -4.75
CA ASP A 437 -1.45 16.76 -4.20
C ASP A 437 -1.04 17.90 -5.14
N PHE A 438 -1.91 18.24 -6.08
CA PHE A 438 -1.75 19.37 -6.99
C PHE A 438 -2.12 20.74 -6.39
N GLY A 439 -2.35 20.83 -5.10
CA GLY A 439 -2.92 22.01 -4.46
C GLY A 439 -2.30 23.34 -4.86
N THR A 440 -0.96 23.38 -5.00
CA THR A 440 -0.23 24.59 -5.42
C THR A 440 -0.23 24.74 -6.95
N ALA A 441 0.05 23.68 -7.69
CA ALA A 441 0.03 23.70 -9.14
C ALA A 441 -1.39 23.96 -9.68
N GLY A 442 -2.42 23.38 -9.06
CA GLY A 442 -3.81 23.65 -9.38
C GLY A 442 -4.21 25.10 -9.18
N LYS A 443 -3.82 25.72 -8.07
CA LYS A 443 -4.06 27.15 -7.82
C LYS A 443 -3.38 28.05 -8.85
N LEU A 444 -2.17 27.70 -9.26
CA LEU A 444 -1.43 28.45 -10.25
C LEU A 444 -2.03 28.33 -11.64
N LEU A 445 -2.47 27.13 -12.03
CA LEU A 445 -3.19 26.90 -13.29
C LEU A 445 -4.52 27.64 -13.30
N ASP A 446 -5.21 27.70 -12.17
CA ASP A 446 -6.46 28.43 -11.97
C ASP A 446 -6.23 29.94 -12.10
N GLN A 447 -5.17 30.49 -11.50
CA GLN A 447 -4.76 31.88 -11.67
C GLN A 447 -4.43 32.21 -13.12
N LEU A 448 -3.74 31.31 -13.82
CA LEU A 448 -3.43 31.45 -15.25
C LEU A 448 -4.67 31.44 -16.11
N TYR A 449 -5.57 30.50 -15.87
CA TYR A 449 -6.82 30.37 -16.64
C TYR A 449 -7.73 31.57 -16.44
N ASN A 450 -7.87 32.05 -15.21
CA ASN A 450 -8.69 33.21 -14.87
C ASN A 450 -8.05 34.56 -15.31
N SER A 451 -6.78 34.58 -15.62
CA SER A 451 -6.07 35.77 -16.10
C SER A 451 -5.80 35.70 -17.60
N LYS A 452 -6.85 35.86 -18.40
CA LYS A 452 -6.76 35.80 -19.87
C LYS A 452 -5.63 36.66 -20.46
N LYS A 453 -5.37 37.83 -19.90
CA LYS A 453 -4.27 38.72 -20.32
C LYS A 453 -2.90 38.18 -19.97
N THR A 454 -2.72 37.62 -18.79
CA THR A 454 -1.47 37.00 -18.33
C THR A 454 -1.18 35.76 -19.17
N TRP A 455 -2.19 34.98 -19.44
CA TRP A 455 -2.18 33.81 -20.27
C TRP A 455 -1.71 34.07 -21.70
N GLU A 456 -2.34 35.04 -22.39
CA GLU A 456 -1.94 35.47 -23.72
C GLU A 456 -0.52 36.06 -23.74
N SER A 457 -0.12 36.78 -22.70
CA SER A 457 1.21 37.36 -22.57
C SER A 457 2.32 36.33 -22.36
N ILE A 458 2.06 35.31 -21.52
CA ILE A 458 3.00 34.20 -21.30
C ILE A 458 3.18 33.40 -22.59
N ARG A 459 2.08 33.11 -23.27
CA ARG A 459 2.07 32.38 -24.55
C ARG A 459 2.84 33.11 -25.64
N LEU A 460 2.72 34.42 -25.71
CA LEU A 460 3.43 35.25 -26.70
C LEU A 460 4.90 35.53 -26.31
N GLY A 461 5.39 34.89 -25.23
CA GLY A 461 6.74 35.11 -24.71
C GLY A 461 6.99 36.52 -24.17
N LYS A 462 5.91 37.31 -23.99
CA LYS A 462 6.01 38.71 -23.53
C LYS A 462 6.13 38.87 -22.02
N THR A 463 5.74 37.83 -21.29
CA THR A 463 5.81 37.76 -19.84
C THR A 463 6.45 36.43 -19.42
N ALA A 464 7.48 36.47 -18.61
CA ALA A 464 8.06 35.27 -18.03
C ALA A 464 7.02 34.63 -17.09
N LEU A 465 7.07 33.29 -16.99
CA LEU A 465 6.32 32.58 -15.94
C LEU A 465 6.64 33.20 -14.57
N PRO A 466 5.64 33.49 -13.73
CA PRO A 466 5.91 33.99 -12.38
C PRO A 466 6.94 33.12 -11.66
N ASN A 467 7.75 33.74 -10.79
CA ASN A 467 8.77 32.99 -10.05
C ASN A 467 8.20 31.85 -9.21
N ASP A 468 6.99 32.02 -8.69
CA ASP A 468 6.24 31.02 -7.94
C ASP A 468 6.00 29.72 -8.76
N PHE A 469 5.91 29.83 -10.07
CA PHE A 469 5.88 28.68 -10.98
C PHE A 469 7.22 27.94 -11.05
N LYS A 470 8.32 28.68 -10.94
CA LYS A 470 9.66 28.07 -10.94
C LYS A 470 9.93 27.32 -9.64
N GLU A 471 9.40 27.81 -8.51
CA GLU A 471 9.54 27.15 -7.21
C GLU A 471 8.69 25.88 -7.11
N VAL A 472 7.47 25.86 -7.67
CA VAL A 472 6.61 24.67 -7.72
C VAL A 472 7.20 23.54 -8.56
N ILE A 473 8.01 23.87 -9.55
CA ILE A 473 8.66 22.92 -10.46
C ILE A 473 9.97 22.36 -9.89
N THR A 474 10.55 23.02 -8.88
CA THR A 474 11.82 22.62 -8.26
C THR A 474 11.65 21.76 -7.00
N TYR A 475 10.43 21.52 -6.55
CA TYR A 475 10.05 20.66 -5.45
C TYR A 475 9.23 19.49 -6.00
#